data_e254150ca6bebe36d78a8b172425f45b
#
_entry.id   e254150ca6bebe36d78a8b172425f45b
#
_cell.length_a   1.000
_cell.length_b   1.000
_cell.length_c   1.000
_cell.angle_alpha   90.00
_cell.angle_beta   90.00
_cell.angle_gamma   90.00
#
_symmetry.space_group_name_H-M   'P 1'
#
loop_
_entity.id
_entity.type
_entity.pdbx_description
1 polymer ?
#
loop_
_entity_poly.entity_id
_entity_poly.type
_entity_poly.pdbx_seq_one_letter_code
_entity_poly.pdbx_strand_id
1 'polypeptide(L)'
;YPDSTTTGVPKTYAAFSEDYFLIGPTPNSNFAVELHYFHKPESITTASSGTSWLGTNAESTLLYGCLVEAYTYLKGDPDLMQLYVQRYEDAIQRLEELGEGYSTTDSYRSGAVRKMRT
;
A
#
# COMPACT_ATOMS: atom_id res chain seq x y z
N TYR A 1 4.41 21.78 20.17
CA TYR A 1 5.52 22.24 21.03
C TYR A 1 6.16 23.43 20.34
N PRO A 2 5.97 24.64 20.85
CA PRO A 2 6.49 25.85 20.20
C PRO A 2 7.99 26.07 20.42
N ASP A 3 8.62 25.29 21.28
CA ASP A 3 10.02 25.44 21.65
C ASP A 3 10.81 24.15 21.38
N SER A 4 11.79 24.25 20.48
CA SER A 4 12.69 23.14 20.14
C SER A 4 13.69 22.78 21.25
N THR A 5 13.82 23.62 22.27
CA THR A 5 14.71 23.36 23.42
C THR A 5 14.11 22.40 24.44
N THR A 6 12.77 22.22 24.42
CA THR A 6 12.09 21.25 25.28
C THR A 6 12.33 19.83 24.74
N THR A 7 13.20 19.07 25.42
CA THR A 7 13.52 17.69 25.04
C THR A 7 12.87 16.68 25.98
N GLY A 8 12.53 15.51 25.45
CA GLY A 8 11.92 14.44 26.26
C GLY A 8 11.54 13.21 25.43
N VAL A 9 10.79 12.32 26.06
CA VAL A 9 10.21 11.17 25.36
C VAL A 9 9.09 11.66 24.44
N PRO A 10 9.12 11.37 23.12
CA PRO A 10 8.07 11.74 22.20
C PRO A 10 6.72 11.15 22.59
N LYS A 11 5.67 11.96 22.58
CA LYS A 11 4.30 11.54 22.94
C LYS A 11 3.28 11.88 21.87
N THR A 12 3.61 12.82 21.00
CA THR A 12 2.71 13.32 19.97
C THR A 12 3.45 13.42 18.65
N TYR A 13 2.71 13.29 17.56
CA TYR A 13 3.21 13.50 16.20
C TYR A 13 2.20 14.30 15.39
N ALA A 14 2.70 14.98 14.37
CA ALA A 14 1.89 15.64 13.36
C ALA A 14 2.52 15.41 11.97
N ALA A 15 1.69 15.18 10.96
CA ALA A 15 2.15 15.18 9.59
C ALA A 15 2.41 16.63 9.18
N PHE A 16 3.64 16.95 8.78
CA PHE A 16 4.04 18.29 8.38
C PHE A 16 4.03 18.45 6.87
N SER A 17 4.45 17.43 6.13
CA SER A 17 4.42 17.35 4.68
C SER A 17 4.31 15.89 4.25
N GLU A 18 4.33 15.62 2.94
CA GLU A 18 4.29 14.27 2.39
C GLU A 18 5.47 13.40 2.88
N ASP A 19 6.62 14.03 3.16
CA ASP A 19 7.87 13.32 3.50
C ASP A 19 8.29 13.46 4.96
N TYR A 20 7.63 14.32 5.77
CA TYR A 20 8.09 14.65 7.11
C TYR A 20 7.00 14.59 8.17
N PHE A 21 7.36 13.97 9.29
CA PHE A 21 6.58 14.01 10.52
C PHE A 21 7.26 14.89 11.55
N LEU A 22 6.48 15.76 12.19
CA LEU A 22 6.91 16.51 13.34
C LEU A 22 6.58 15.72 14.62
N ILE A 23 7.58 15.49 15.43
CA ILE A 23 7.45 14.73 16.68
C ILE A 23 7.65 15.67 17.86
N GLY A 24 6.82 15.58 18.87
CA GLY A 24 6.89 16.42 20.05
C GLY A 24 6.76 15.66 21.37
N PRO A 25 7.51 16.06 22.39
CA PRO A 25 8.67 16.95 22.39
C PRO A 25 9.87 16.43 21.60
N THR A 26 10.88 17.28 21.37
CA THR A 26 12.12 16.87 20.69
C THR A 26 12.74 15.67 21.41
N PRO A 27 13.08 14.58 20.72
CA PRO A 27 13.67 13.40 21.35
C PRO A 27 14.98 13.73 22.08
N ASN A 28 15.11 13.27 23.32
CA ASN A 28 16.35 13.42 24.12
C ASN A 28 17.33 12.27 23.91
N SER A 29 16.94 11.23 23.17
CA SER A 29 17.74 10.06 22.82
C SER A 29 17.19 9.40 21.56
N ASN A 30 17.85 8.34 21.09
CA ASN A 30 17.34 7.56 19.97
C ASN A 30 16.20 6.66 20.44
N PHE A 31 15.04 6.78 19.81
CA PHE A 31 13.88 5.93 20.03
C PHE A 31 13.60 5.10 18.77
N ALA A 32 13.27 3.82 18.96
CA ALA A 32 12.74 3.00 17.87
C ALA A 32 11.28 3.40 17.62
N VAL A 33 10.97 3.71 16.37
CA VAL A 33 9.61 4.08 15.93
C VAL A 33 9.18 3.09 14.86
N GLU A 34 7.98 2.56 14.99
CA GLU A 34 7.33 1.73 13.98
C GLU A 34 6.23 2.56 13.32
N LEU A 35 6.33 2.75 12.00
CA LEU A 35 5.40 3.53 11.22
C LEU A 35 4.60 2.64 10.28
N HIS A 36 3.29 2.60 10.46
CA HIS A 36 2.36 1.94 9.55
C HIS A 36 1.70 2.97 8.64
N TYR A 37 1.86 2.85 7.35
CA TYR A 37 1.30 3.79 6.39
C TYR A 37 0.99 3.13 5.04
N PHE A 38 0.08 3.72 4.30
CA PHE A 38 -0.19 3.34 2.92
C PHE A 38 0.76 4.08 1.99
N HIS A 39 1.48 3.35 1.17
CA HIS A 39 2.36 3.94 0.18
C HIS A 39 2.06 3.40 -1.22
N LYS A 40 2.36 4.21 -2.23
CA LYS A 40 2.32 3.76 -3.61
C LYS A 40 3.52 2.85 -3.88
N PRO A 41 3.32 1.61 -4.36
CA PRO A 41 4.44 0.74 -4.69
C PRO A 41 5.37 1.36 -5.73
N GLU A 42 6.66 1.01 -5.66
CA GLU A 42 7.64 1.43 -6.64
C GLU A 42 7.29 0.92 -8.05
N SER A 43 7.58 1.75 -9.05
CA SER A 43 7.42 1.34 -10.45
C SER A 43 8.49 0.32 -10.83
N ILE A 44 8.18 -0.58 -11.76
CA ILE A 44 9.15 -1.53 -12.34
C ILE A 44 10.40 -0.82 -12.86
N THR A 45 10.26 0.39 -13.38
CA THR A 45 11.38 1.16 -13.94
C THR A 45 12.31 1.75 -12.87
N THR A 46 11.83 1.95 -11.65
CA THR A 46 12.60 2.55 -10.55
C THR A 46 12.99 1.56 -9.47
N ALA A 47 12.34 0.39 -9.44
CA ALA A 47 12.61 -0.65 -8.47
C ALA A 47 14.03 -1.21 -8.62
N SER A 48 14.82 -1.19 -7.54
CA SER A 48 16.20 -1.69 -7.53
C SER A 48 16.29 -3.20 -7.81
N SER A 49 15.22 -3.96 -7.54
CA SER A 49 15.12 -5.39 -7.82
C SER A 49 14.64 -5.71 -9.25
N GLY A 50 14.28 -4.69 -10.05
CA GLY A 50 13.73 -4.89 -11.40
C GLY A 50 12.30 -5.47 -11.42
N THR A 51 11.64 -5.58 -10.27
CA THR A 51 10.26 -6.04 -10.14
C THR A 51 9.46 -5.14 -9.21
N SER A 52 8.14 -5.14 -9.36
CA SER A 52 7.23 -4.43 -8.47
C SER A 52 6.51 -5.42 -7.54
N TRP A 53 5.87 -4.92 -6.49
CA TRP A 53 5.02 -5.74 -5.62
C TRP A 53 3.94 -6.49 -6.42
N LEU A 54 3.33 -5.83 -7.42
CA LEU A 54 2.36 -6.43 -8.34
C LEU A 54 2.97 -7.57 -9.15
N GLY A 55 4.20 -7.40 -9.65
CA GLY A 55 4.90 -8.45 -10.40
C GLY A 55 5.20 -9.70 -9.57
N THR A 56 5.35 -9.55 -8.25
CA THR A 56 5.64 -10.68 -7.35
C THR A 56 4.37 -11.33 -6.78
N ASN A 57 3.33 -10.53 -6.48
CA ASN A 57 2.16 -11.00 -5.73
C ASN A 57 0.87 -11.07 -6.56
N ALA A 58 0.82 -10.41 -7.71
CA ALA A 58 -0.36 -10.32 -8.56
C ALA A 58 0.01 -10.33 -10.05
N GLU A 59 0.78 -11.32 -10.47
CA GLU A 59 1.30 -11.47 -11.84
C GLU A 59 0.19 -11.44 -12.90
N SER A 60 -0.93 -12.14 -12.62
CA SER A 60 -2.07 -12.17 -13.53
C SER A 60 -2.69 -10.80 -13.76
N THR A 61 -2.82 -9.99 -12.71
CA THR A 61 -3.35 -8.63 -12.78
C THR A 61 -2.45 -7.75 -13.66
N LEU A 62 -1.15 -7.84 -13.44
CA LEU A 62 -0.17 -7.09 -14.23
C LEU A 62 -0.19 -7.53 -15.69
N LEU A 63 -0.19 -8.85 -15.95
CA LEU A 63 -0.19 -9.42 -17.30
C LEU A 63 -1.43 -8.98 -18.10
N TYR A 64 -2.62 -9.21 -17.55
CA TYR A 64 -3.86 -8.88 -18.28
C TYR A 64 -4.07 -7.37 -18.41
N GLY A 65 -3.65 -6.56 -17.42
CA GLY A 65 -3.63 -5.11 -17.57
C GLY A 65 -2.75 -4.66 -18.72
N CYS A 66 -1.54 -5.17 -18.84
CA CYS A 66 -0.65 -4.89 -19.97
C CYS A 66 -1.23 -5.37 -21.32
N LEU A 67 -1.90 -6.52 -21.35
CA LEU A 67 -2.51 -7.04 -22.56
C LEU A 67 -3.68 -6.17 -23.03
N VAL A 68 -4.54 -5.69 -22.12
CA VAL A 68 -5.63 -4.77 -22.46
C VAL A 68 -5.08 -3.48 -23.09
N GLU A 69 -4.06 -2.88 -22.49
CA GLU A 69 -3.42 -1.67 -23.01
C GLU A 69 -2.75 -1.92 -24.37
N ALA A 70 -2.02 -3.03 -24.51
CA ALA A 70 -1.35 -3.38 -25.75
C ALA A 70 -2.35 -3.62 -26.90
N TYR A 71 -3.44 -4.33 -26.64
CA TYR A 71 -4.49 -4.59 -27.63
C TYR A 71 -5.25 -3.34 -28.04
N THR A 72 -5.47 -2.43 -27.07
CA THR A 72 -6.05 -1.11 -27.34
C THR A 72 -5.16 -0.31 -28.29
N TYR A 73 -3.85 -0.30 -28.02
CA TYR A 73 -2.87 0.40 -28.86
C TYR A 73 -2.75 -0.20 -30.27
N LEU A 74 -2.71 -1.53 -30.37
CA LEU A 74 -2.57 -2.26 -31.63
C LEU A 74 -3.87 -2.34 -32.42
N LYS A 75 -4.99 -1.84 -31.91
CA LYS A 75 -6.33 -2.00 -32.50
C LYS A 75 -6.63 -3.48 -32.79
N GLY A 76 -6.36 -4.34 -31.81
CA GLY A 76 -6.56 -5.77 -31.92
C GLY A 76 -8.02 -6.19 -32.06
N ASP A 77 -8.23 -7.49 -32.20
CA ASP A 77 -9.55 -8.10 -32.35
C ASP A 77 -10.44 -7.76 -31.13
N PRO A 78 -11.67 -7.22 -31.33
CA PRO A 78 -12.58 -6.84 -30.27
C PRO A 78 -12.97 -8.01 -29.35
N ASP A 79 -13.14 -9.21 -29.89
CA ASP A 79 -13.56 -10.38 -29.11
C ASP A 79 -12.45 -10.82 -28.15
N LEU A 80 -11.19 -10.82 -28.60
CA LEU A 80 -10.03 -11.09 -27.76
C LEU A 80 -9.82 -9.98 -26.73
N MET A 81 -10.05 -8.74 -27.09
CA MET A 81 -9.96 -7.63 -26.16
C MET A 81 -10.96 -7.79 -25.01
N GLN A 82 -12.21 -8.14 -25.33
CA GLN A 82 -13.25 -8.39 -24.32
C GLN A 82 -12.85 -9.53 -23.38
N LEU A 83 -12.25 -10.60 -23.91
CA LEU A 83 -11.74 -11.69 -23.08
C LEU A 83 -10.64 -11.21 -22.12
N TYR A 84 -9.70 -10.39 -22.57
CA TYR A 84 -8.64 -9.85 -21.72
C TYR A 84 -9.17 -8.91 -20.64
N VAL A 85 -10.14 -8.06 -20.97
CA VAL A 85 -10.83 -7.21 -19.99
C VAL A 85 -11.49 -8.06 -18.90
N GLN A 86 -12.24 -9.09 -19.27
CA GLN A 86 -12.88 -9.99 -18.32
C GLN A 86 -11.86 -10.69 -17.39
N ARG A 87 -10.74 -11.18 -17.97
CA ARG A 87 -9.66 -11.80 -17.20
C ARG A 87 -8.98 -10.80 -16.25
N TYR A 88 -8.86 -9.55 -16.66
CA TYR A 88 -8.33 -8.49 -15.83
C TYR A 88 -9.24 -8.17 -14.65
N GLU A 89 -10.55 -8.07 -14.89
CA GLU A 89 -11.55 -7.87 -13.83
C GLU A 89 -11.54 -9.00 -12.81
N ASP A 90 -11.51 -10.26 -13.26
CA ASP A 90 -11.37 -11.44 -12.40
C ASP A 90 -10.09 -11.40 -11.56
N ALA A 91 -9.00 -10.91 -12.13
CA ALA A 91 -7.71 -10.80 -11.43
C ALA A 91 -7.71 -9.67 -10.39
N ILE A 92 -8.35 -8.54 -10.69
CA ILE A 92 -8.55 -7.44 -9.73
C ILE A 92 -9.40 -7.89 -8.55
N GLN A 93 -10.51 -8.60 -8.79
CA GLN A 93 -11.37 -9.09 -7.73
C GLN A 93 -10.62 -10.02 -6.76
N ARG A 94 -9.77 -10.92 -7.28
CA ARG A 94 -8.92 -11.76 -6.43
C ARG A 94 -7.91 -10.94 -5.60
N LEU A 95 -7.39 -9.86 -6.18
CA LEU A 95 -6.47 -8.97 -5.48
C LEU A 95 -7.16 -8.20 -4.35
N GLU A 96 -8.42 -7.78 -4.56
CA GLU A 96 -9.25 -7.15 -3.53
C GLU A 96 -9.53 -8.12 -2.38
N GLU A 97 -9.94 -9.36 -2.67
CA GLU A 97 -10.16 -10.41 -1.67
C GLU A 97 -8.90 -10.68 -0.83
N LEU A 98 -7.72 -10.68 -1.48
CA LEU A 98 -6.43 -10.80 -0.79
C LEU A 98 -6.17 -9.61 0.14
N GLY A 99 -6.44 -8.39 -0.32
CA GLY A 99 -6.28 -7.16 0.45
C GLY A 99 -7.20 -7.10 1.66
N GLU A 100 -8.46 -7.51 1.51
CA GLU A 100 -9.41 -7.60 2.61
C GLU A 100 -9.00 -8.66 3.65
N GLY A 101 -8.48 -9.80 3.21
CA GLY A 101 -7.94 -10.83 4.09
C GLY A 101 -6.81 -10.32 4.98
N TYR A 102 -5.89 -9.53 4.43
CA TYR A 102 -4.82 -8.88 5.21
C TYR A 102 -5.35 -7.82 6.17
N SER A 103 -6.32 -7.00 5.75
CA SER A 103 -6.94 -5.97 6.58
C SER A 103 -7.64 -6.56 7.80
N THR A 104 -8.34 -7.70 7.64
CA THR A 104 -9.02 -8.40 8.74
C THR A 104 -8.02 -8.97 9.76
N THR A 105 -6.85 -9.39 9.32
CA THR A 105 -5.79 -9.90 10.20
C THR A 105 -5.14 -8.77 11.00
N ASP A 106 -4.98 -7.59 10.40
CA ASP A 106 -4.41 -6.41 11.07
C ASP A 106 -5.31 -5.84 12.18
N SER A 107 -6.63 -6.04 12.12
CA SER A 107 -7.53 -5.61 13.19
C SER A 107 -7.25 -6.32 14.54
N TYR A 108 -6.62 -7.48 14.53
CA TYR A 108 -6.13 -8.18 15.72
C TYR A 108 -4.81 -7.61 16.25
N ARG A 109 -4.00 -7.00 15.41
CA ARG A 109 -2.72 -6.37 15.78
C ARG A 109 -2.87 -4.98 16.37
N SER A 110 -3.95 -4.28 16.07
CA SER A 110 -4.19 -2.91 16.54
C SER A 110 -4.48 -2.78 18.03
N GLY A 111 -4.45 -3.87 18.81
CA GLY A 111 -4.68 -3.85 20.27
C GLY A 111 -6.10 -3.43 20.67
N ALA A 112 -7.03 -3.31 19.73
CA ALA A 112 -8.42 -3.01 20.02
C ALA A 112 -9.06 -4.21 20.75
N VAL A 113 -9.29 -4.07 22.05
CA VAL A 113 -9.96 -5.08 22.87
C VAL A 113 -11.37 -5.28 22.33
N ARG A 114 -11.63 -6.45 21.76
CA ARG A 114 -12.97 -6.83 21.32
C ARG A 114 -13.89 -6.88 22.54
N LYS A 115 -14.81 -5.93 22.67
CA LYS A 115 -15.90 -6.05 23.65
C LYS A 115 -16.74 -7.27 23.26
N MET A 116 -16.71 -8.32 24.11
CA MET A 116 -17.66 -9.41 23.95
C MET A 116 -19.08 -8.83 24.05
N ARG A 117 -19.90 -9.12 23.06
CA ARG A 117 -21.33 -8.85 23.13
C ARG A 117 -21.91 -9.80 24.18
N THR A 118 -22.32 -9.28 25.32
CA THR A 118 -23.23 -9.93 26.25
C THR A 118 -24.62 -9.97 25.67
#